data_dd6c6b103056854ffb340e4fe50d15f1
#
_entry.id   dd6c6b103056854ffb340e4fe50d15f1
#
_cell.length_a   1.000
_cell.length_b   1.000
_cell.length_c   1.000
_cell.angle_alpha   90.00
_cell.angle_beta   90.00
_cell.angle_gamma   90.00
#
_symmetry.space_group_name_H-M   'P 1'
#
loop_
_entity.id
_entity.type
_entity.pdbx_description
1 polymer ?
#
loop_
_entity_poly.entity_id
_entity_poly.type
_entity_poly.pdbx_seq_one_letter_code
_entity_poly.pdbx_strand_id
1 'polypeptide(L)'
;MQALVSRSKIDGSVAAPPSKSYTIRGLMCAALARGKSRIVSPLGSDDTDAAMRVLRRVGTSIRQLKTGWSVTGNEFTAPSGELFCGDSAATFRFMTALCSVIPGTCKLTAGTSLGKRPVGLLIDALQQLGVQCSANGNLPPVTIEGGKLAGGTTSMPGDVSSQYVSALLLAAPFTQNTLTIKLTTPLESRPYVMMTLDTMQWFGVSVSFDESMDEFTVEPQHYDPMVYTVEGDWSSASYLLALGALAGKVEVTSLPVETMQGDRMMLQFLDEMGASITQNKSSVV
;
A
#
# COMPACT_ATOMS: atom_id res chain seq x y z
N MET A 1 20.89 11.34 -17.42
CA MET A 1 20.30 12.70 -17.45
C MET A 1 21.14 13.57 -16.53
N GLN A 2 21.60 14.73 -16.96
CA GLN A 2 22.30 15.69 -16.10
C GLN A 2 21.35 16.88 -15.91
N ALA A 3 21.22 17.38 -14.68
CA ALA A 3 20.47 18.58 -14.36
C ALA A 3 21.46 19.64 -13.86
N LEU A 4 21.38 20.86 -14.43
CA LEU A 4 22.11 22.02 -13.95
C LEU A 4 21.15 22.83 -13.08
N VAL A 5 21.49 22.98 -11.79
CA VAL A 5 20.70 23.76 -10.83
C VAL A 5 21.47 25.03 -10.49
N SER A 6 20.83 26.19 -10.64
CA SER A 6 21.38 27.49 -10.24
C SER A 6 20.55 28.07 -9.09
N ARG A 7 21.15 28.97 -8.31
CA ARG A 7 20.45 29.71 -7.25
C ARG A 7 19.28 30.49 -7.87
N SER A 8 18.05 30.25 -7.40
CA SER A 8 16.83 30.87 -7.90
C SER A 8 15.94 31.29 -6.74
N LYS A 9 15.11 32.31 -6.97
CA LYS A 9 14.00 32.66 -6.09
C LYS A 9 12.74 31.94 -6.62
N ILE A 10 12.01 31.30 -5.73
CA ILE A 10 10.82 30.52 -6.08
C ILE A 10 9.58 31.25 -5.62
N ASP A 11 8.60 31.34 -6.51
CA ASP A 11 7.25 31.84 -6.23
C ASP A 11 6.29 31.16 -7.21
N GLY A 12 5.35 30.36 -6.72
CA GLY A 12 4.41 29.66 -7.58
C GLY A 12 3.56 28.61 -6.89
N SER A 13 2.69 27.97 -7.70
CA SER A 13 1.80 26.90 -7.25
C SER A 13 2.05 25.63 -8.06
N VAL A 14 2.01 24.48 -7.40
CA VAL A 14 2.20 23.17 -8.01
C VAL A 14 1.28 22.14 -7.35
N ALA A 15 0.68 21.24 -8.14
CA ALA A 15 -0.09 20.15 -7.59
C ALA A 15 0.83 19.03 -7.09
N ALA A 16 0.57 18.50 -5.88
CA ALA A 16 1.21 17.29 -5.42
C ALA A 16 0.89 16.12 -6.37
N PRO A 17 1.85 15.27 -6.73
CA PRO A 17 1.53 14.04 -7.44
C PRO A 17 0.63 13.15 -6.58
N PRO A 18 -0.18 12.26 -7.18
CA PRO A 18 -0.98 11.31 -6.41
C PRO A 18 -0.12 10.38 -5.55
N SER A 19 -0.65 9.97 -4.39
CA SER A 19 0.06 9.08 -3.48
C SER A 19 0.25 7.68 -4.07
N LYS A 20 1.52 7.24 -4.16
CA LYS A 20 1.88 5.88 -4.56
C LYS A 20 1.29 4.85 -3.61
N SER A 21 1.40 5.11 -2.31
CA SER A 21 0.98 4.21 -1.26
C SER A 21 -0.54 4.00 -1.26
N TYR A 22 -1.32 5.05 -1.44
CA TYR A 22 -2.78 4.95 -1.59
C TYR A 22 -3.18 4.37 -2.95
N THR A 23 -2.45 4.67 -4.03
CA THR A 23 -2.73 4.09 -5.35
C THR A 23 -2.63 2.57 -5.31
N ILE A 24 -1.55 2.01 -4.74
CA ILE A 24 -1.38 0.55 -4.67
C ILE A 24 -2.44 -0.08 -3.77
N ARG A 25 -2.74 0.50 -2.60
CA ARG A 25 -3.78 0.00 -1.69
C ARG A 25 -5.17 0.02 -2.33
N GLY A 26 -5.55 1.15 -2.89
CA GLY A 26 -6.83 1.28 -3.59
C GLY A 26 -6.97 0.32 -4.77
N LEU A 27 -5.86 0.09 -5.51
CA LEU A 27 -5.84 -0.88 -6.60
C LEU A 27 -6.00 -2.32 -6.09
N MET A 28 -5.35 -2.70 -4.97
CA MET A 28 -5.51 -4.02 -4.34
C MET A 28 -6.95 -4.21 -3.86
N CYS A 29 -7.51 -3.27 -3.09
CA CYS A 29 -8.89 -3.35 -2.60
C CYS A 29 -9.90 -3.40 -3.76
N ALA A 30 -9.71 -2.61 -4.82
CA ALA A 30 -10.57 -2.65 -6.01
C ALA A 30 -10.49 -3.97 -6.77
N ALA A 31 -9.33 -4.65 -6.77
CA ALA A 31 -9.18 -5.97 -7.37
C ALA A 31 -9.83 -7.07 -6.53
N LEU A 32 -9.88 -6.89 -5.20
CA LEU A 32 -10.53 -7.79 -4.25
C LEU A 32 -12.06 -7.59 -4.18
N ALA A 33 -12.57 -6.43 -4.60
CA ALA A 33 -13.98 -6.12 -4.58
C ALA A 33 -14.75 -6.91 -5.66
N ARG A 34 -15.93 -7.42 -5.32
CA ARG A 34 -16.79 -8.13 -6.29
C ARG A 34 -17.57 -7.13 -7.14
N GLY A 35 -17.01 -6.75 -8.29
CA GLY A 35 -17.65 -5.83 -9.20
C GLY A 35 -16.70 -4.77 -9.78
N LYS A 36 -17.27 -3.65 -10.21
CA LYS A 36 -16.54 -2.61 -10.94
C LYS A 36 -16.28 -1.40 -10.05
N SER A 37 -15.01 -1.18 -9.75
CA SER A 37 -14.51 0.02 -9.08
C SER A 37 -13.90 1.01 -10.07
N ARG A 38 -13.77 2.27 -9.64
CA ARG A 38 -13.06 3.32 -10.36
C ARG A 38 -12.02 3.94 -9.45
N ILE A 39 -10.74 3.88 -9.84
CA ILE A 39 -9.67 4.60 -9.18
C ILE A 39 -9.47 5.92 -9.90
N VAL A 40 -9.72 7.03 -9.20
CA VAL A 40 -9.61 8.39 -9.74
C VAL A 40 -8.25 8.97 -9.35
N SER A 41 -7.58 9.62 -10.28
CA SER A 41 -6.26 10.24 -10.09
C SER A 41 -5.19 9.30 -9.50
N PRO A 42 -5.02 8.05 -10.01
CA PRO A 42 -3.96 7.18 -9.53
C PRO A 42 -2.59 7.69 -9.98
N LEU A 43 -1.54 7.36 -9.22
CA LEU A 43 -0.17 7.56 -9.67
C LEU A 43 0.18 6.53 -10.75
N GLY A 44 0.71 6.99 -11.89
CA GLY A 44 1.41 6.13 -12.86
C GLY A 44 2.90 6.05 -12.52
N SER A 45 3.39 4.85 -12.24
CA SER A 45 4.80 4.59 -11.93
C SER A 45 5.14 3.11 -12.14
N ASP A 46 6.44 2.77 -12.16
CA ASP A 46 6.88 1.38 -12.28
C ASP A 46 6.27 0.46 -11.22
N ASP A 47 6.10 0.97 -9.98
CA ASP A 47 5.47 0.25 -8.87
C ASP A 47 4.00 -0.09 -9.14
N THR A 48 3.24 0.88 -9.63
CA THR A 48 1.81 0.71 -9.92
C THR A 48 1.58 -0.10 -11.20
N ASP A 49 2.47 0.01 -12.18
CA ASP A 49 2.47 -0.83 -13.37
C ASP A 49 2.78 -2.30 -13.03
N ALA A 50 3.70 -2.53 -12.08
CA ALA A 50 3.95 -3.86 -11.55
C ALA A 50 2.70 -4.43 -10.85
N ALA A 51 2.01 -3.64 -10.03
CA ALA A 51 0.77 -4.04 -9.37
C ALA A 51 -0.32 -4.39 -10.39
N MET A 52 -0.56 -3.55 -11.40
CA MET A 52 -1.53 -3.82 -12.45
C MET A 52 -1.20 -5.09 -13.24
N ARG A 53 0.07 -5.30 -13.55
CA ARG A 53 0.54 -6.48 -14.30
C ARG A 53 0.28 -7.77 -13.53
N VAL A 54 0.61 -7.79 -12.23
CA VAL A 54 0.41 -8.95 -11.36
C VAL A 54 -1.08 -9.24 -11.16
N LEU A 55 -1.89 -8.22 -10.87
CA LEU A 55 -3.34 -8.37 -10.68
C LEU A 55 -4.06 -8.88 -11.94
N ARG A 56 -3.65 -8.44 -13.12
CA ARG A 56 -4.17 -8.97 -14.39
C ARG A 56 -3.88 -10.46 -14.55
N ARG A 57 -2.71 -10.93 -14.09
CA ARG A 57 -2.35 -12.36 -14.16
C ARG A 57 -3.18 -13.26 -13.25
N VAL A 58 -3.77 -12.70 -12.21
CA VAL A 58 -4.67 -13.43 -11.31
C VAL A 58 -6.16 -13.16 -11.60
N GLY A 59 -6.49 -12.61 -12.76
CA GLY A 59 -7.87 -12.52 -13.26
C GLY A 59 -8.53 -11.13 -13.16
N THR A 60 -7.86 -10.12 -12.59
CA THR A 60 -8.44 -8.77 -12.50
C THR A 60 -8.42 -8.06 -13.85
N SER A 61 -9.56 -7.49 -14.26
CA SER A 61 -9.64 -6.64 -15.46
C SER A 61 -9.38 -5.18 -15.12
N ILE A 62 -8.31 -4.59 -15.68
CA ILE A 62 -7.93 -3.20 -15.43
C ILE A 62 -7.83 -2.46 -16.75
N ARG A 63 -8.64 -1.38 -16.91
CA ARG A 63 -8.64 -0.49 -18.06
C ARG A 63 -8.22 0.92 -17.65
N GLN A 64 -7.31 1.52 -18.39
CA GLN A 64 -6.96 2.92 -18.22
C GLN A 64 -8.06 3.81 -18.82
N LEU A 65 -8.40 4.89 -18.11
CA LEU A 65 -9.35 5.93 -18.49
C LEU A 65 -8.61 7.27 -18.53
N LYS A 66 -9.25 8.32 -19.08
CA LYS A 66 -8.66 9.70 -19.10
C LYS A 66 -8.31 10.22 -17.70
N THR A 67 -9.11 9.85 -16.68
CA THR A 67 -8.99 10.38 -15.31
C THR A 67 -8.78 9.27 -14.28
N GLY A 68 -8.14 8.18 -14.67
CA GLY A 68 -7.88 7.08 -13.73
C GLY A 68 -8.02 5.69 -14.33
N TRP A 69 -8.38 4.73 -13.50
CA TRP A 69 -8.50 3.33 -13.92
C TRP A 69 -9.89 2.77 -13.57
N SER A 70 -10.43 1.95 -14.45
CA SER A 70 -11.57 1.09 -14.15
C SER A 70 -11.04 -0.30 -13.82
N VAL A 71 -11.36 -0.78 -12.63
CA VAL A 71 -10.93 -2.08 -12.12
C VAL A 71 -12.18 -2.94 -11.91
N THR A 72 -12.22 -4.10 -12.55
CA THR A 72 -13.26 -5.09 -12.30
C THR A 72 -12.61 -6.25 -11.55
N GLY A 73 -12.89 -6.32 -10.26
CA GLY A 73 -12.47 -7.40 -9.40
C GLY A 73 -13.41 -8.60 -9.56
N ASN A 74 -12.84 -9.77 -9.46
CA ASN A 74 -13.50 -11.06 -9.51
C ASN A 74 -12.83 -12.00 -8.50
N GLU A 75 -13.34 -13.21 -8.38
CA GLU A 75 -12.58 -14.27 -7.71
C GLU A 75 -11.25 -14.47 -8.43
N PHE A 76 -10.17 -14.45 -7.67
CA PHE A 76 -8.84 -14.65 -8.22
C PHE A 76 -8.68 -16.04 -8.78
N THR A 77 -7.96 -16.15 -9.87
CA THR A 77 -7.62 -17.42 -10.53
C THR A 77 -6.14 -17.72 -10.41
N ALA A 78 -5.78 -19.01 -10.41
CA ALA A 78 -4.39 -19.42 -10.42
C ALA A 78 -3.64 -18.78 -11.61
N PRO A 79 -2.48 -18.15 -11.36
CA PRO A 79 -1.72 -17.51 -12.43
C PRO A 79 -1.10 -18.56 -13.37
N SER A 80 -1.07 -18.27 -14.66
CA SER A 80 -0.44 -19.13 -15.68
C SER A 80 1.09 -19.03 -15.72
N GLY A 81 1.74 -18.53 -14.70
CA GLY A 81 3.20 -18.37 -14.62
C GLY A 81 3.61 -17.47 -13.46
N GLU A 82 4.87 -17.06 -13.45
CA GLU A 82 5.42 -16.26 -12.37
C GLU A 82 4.79 -14.87 -12.28
N LEU A 83 4.59 -14.41 -11.04
CA LEU A 83 4.10 -13.07 -10.71
C LEU A 83 5.32 -12.15 -10.50
N PHE A 84 5.80 -11.53 -11.56
CA PHE A 84 6.95 -10.63 -11.49
C PHE A 84 6.53 -9.23 -10.98
N CYS A 85 6.95 -8.89 -9.77
CA CYS A 85 6.61 -7.64 -9.08
C CYS A 85 7.60 -6.49 -9.36
N GLY A 86 8.63 -6.70 -10.20
CA GLY A 86 9.68 -5.70 -10.39
C GLY A 86 10.38 -5.37 -9.07
N ASP A 87 10.66 -4.09 -8.86
CA ASP A 87 11.22 -3.60 -7.59
C ASP A 87 10.15 -2.99 -6.64
N SER A 88 8.86 -3.22 -6.92
CA SER A 88 7.73 -2.78 -6.10
C SER A 88 7.57 -3.63 -4.84
N ALA A 89 8.16 -3.18 -3.74
CA ALA A 89 8.13 -3.89 -2.46
C ALA A 89 6.71 -4.04 -1.89
N ALA A 90 5.86 -3.01 -2.02
CA ALA A 90 4.48 -3.06 -1.55
C ALA A 90 3.67 -4.10 -2.36
N THR A 91 3.76 -4.07 -3.70
CA THR A 91 3.11 -5.06 -4.55
C THR A 91 3.54 -6.48 -4.21
N PHE A 92 4.84 -6.71 -4.06
CA PHE A 92 5.37 -8.03 -3.74
C PHE A 92 4.82 -8.55 -2.41
N ARG A 93 4.89 -7.73 -1.35
CA ARG A 93 4.46 -8.14 0.00
C ARG A 93 2.94 -8.32 0.10
N PHE A 94 2.16 -7.41 -0.49
CA PHE A 94 0.71 -7.54 -0.52
C PHE A 94 0.28 -8.79 -1.30
N MET A 95 0.86 -9.01 -2.47
CA MET A 95 0.58 -10.21 -3.25
C MET A 95 1.08 -11.49 -2.57
N THR A 96 2.15 -11.45 -1.78
CA THR A 96 2.60 -12.62 -0.99
C THR A 96 1.48 -13.10 -0.06
N ALA A 97 0.84 -12.20 0.69
CA ALA A 97 -0.30 -12.61 1.53
C ALA A 97 -1.54 -12.96 0.69
N LEU A 98 -1.87 -12.19 -0.35
CA LEU A 98 -3.04 -12.44 -1.20
C LEU A 98 -2.94 -13.76 -1.97
N CYS A 99 -1.75 -14.23 -2.30
CA CYS A 99 -1.56 -15.55 -2.92
C CYS A 99 -2.01 -16.71 -2.02
N SER A 100 -2.10 -16.52 -0.71
CA SER A 100 -2.62 -17.55 0.20
C SER A 100 -4.12 -17.85 -0.01
N VAL A 101 -4.87 -16.90 -0.56
CA VAL A 101 -6.30 -17.05 -0.86
C VAL A 101 -6.58 -17.37 -2.34
N ILE A 102 -5.56 -17.31 -3.21
CA ILE A 102 -5.67 -17.67 -4.62
C ILE A 102 -5.54 -19.20 -4.78
N PRO A 103 -6.47 -19.90 -5.46
CA PRO A 103 -6.34 -21.33 -5.67
C PRO A 103 -5.08 -21.72 -6.45
N GLY A 104 -4.39 -22.78 -6.03
CA GLY A 104 -3.20 -23.34 -6.69
C GLY A 104 -1.89 -22.67 -6.29
N THR A 105 -0.83 -22.94 -7.06
CA THR A 105 0.52 -22.48 -6.76
C THR A 105 0.80 -21.11 -7.36
N CYS A 106 1.20 -20.17 -6.51
CA CYS A 106 1.69 -18.85 -6.92
C CYS A 106 3.20 -18.77 -6.70
N LYS A 107 3.96 -18.38 -7.74
CA LYS A 107 5.38 -18.05 -7.63
C LYS A 107 5.60 -16.56 -7.87
N LEU A 108 6.05 -15.85 -6.82
CA LEU A 108 6.37 -14.43 -6.90
C LEU A 108 7.87 -14.23 -7.09
N THR A 109 8.20 -13.37 -8.04
CA THR A 109 9.58 -12.99 -8.34
C THR A 109 9.77 -11.48 -8.27
N ALA A 110 11.01 -11.06 -8.02
CA ALA A 110 11.37 -9.68 -7.76
C ALA A 110 12.49 -9.21 -8.70
N GLY A 111 12.61 -7.88 -8.86
CA GLY A 111 13.73 -7.25 -9.53
C GLY A 111 15.01 -7.30 -8.69
N THR A 112 16.10 -6.75 -9.22
CA THR A 112 17.44 -6.84 -8.63
C THR A 112 17.54 -6.18 -7.25
N SER A 113 16.85 -5.05 -7.05
CA SER A 113 16.88 -4.33 -5.77
C SER A 113 16.02 -5.03 -4.72
N LEU A 114 14.78 -5.37 -5.07
CA LEU A 114 13.85 -6.05 -4.18
C LEU A 114 14.28 -7.49 -3.87
N GLY A 115 14.93 -8.17 -4.80
CA GLY A 115 15.45 -9.52 -4.62
C GLY A 115 16.45 -9.68 -3.46
N LYS A 116 16.97 -8.56 -2.93
CA LYS A 116 17.88 -8.50 -1.77
C LYS A 116 17.17 -8.13 -0.46
N ARG A 117 15.86 -7.89 -0.50
CA ARG A 117 15.08 -7.45 0.68
C ARG A 117 14.38 -8.64 1.33
N PRO A 118 14.44 -8.76 2.66
CA PRO A 118 13.86 -9.89 3.37
C PRO A 118 12.32 -9.93 3.25
N VAL A 119 11.79 -11.16 3.31
CA VAL A 119 10.36 -11.46 3.33
C VAL A 119 10.04 -12.58 4.33
N GLY A 120 11.06 -13.16 4.97
CA GLY A 120 10.92 -14.35 5.83
C GLY A 120 9.86 -14.20 6.90
N LEU A 121 9.80 -13.09 7.63
CA LEU A 121 8.79 -12.88 8.68
C LEU A 121 7.34 -12.93 8.16
N LEU A 122 7.08 -12.50 6.93
CA LEU A 122 5.76 -12.64 6.33
C LEU A 122 5.48 -14.11 5.95
N ILE A 123 6.49 -14.84 5.51
CA ILE A 123 6.39 -16.29 5.25
C ILE A 123 6.10 -17.03 6.56
N ASP A 124 6.84 -16.73 7.63
CA ASP A 124 6.64 -17.34 8.95
C ASP A 124 5.23 -17.09 9.47
N ALA A 125 4.69 -15.86 9.31
CA ALA A 125 3.34 -15.51 9.70
C ALA A 125 2.28 -16.29 8.90
N LEU A 126 2.47 -16.48 7.60
CA LEU A 126 1.57 -17.29 6.77
C LEU A 126 1.65 -18.79 7.13
N GLN A 127 2.83 -19.30 7.46
CA GLN A 127 3.01 -20.68 7.91
C GLN A 127 2.31 -20.93 9.24
N GLN A 128 2.33 -19.98 10.20
CA GLN A 128 1.57 -20.05 11.45
C GLN A 128 0.05 -20.16 11.18
N LEU A 129 -0.44 -19.59 10.09
CA LEU A 129 -1.82 -19.68 9.63
C LEU A 129 -2.11 -20.95 8.78
N GLY A 130 -1.16 -21.89 8.72
CA GLY A 130 -1.29 -23.15 8.01
C GLY A 130 -1.08 -23.07 6.48
N VAL A 131 -0.58 -21.94 5.95
CA VAL A 131 -0.30 -21.80 4.54
C VAL A 131 1.03 -22.50 4.20
N GLN A 132 1.02 -23.36 3.20
CA GLN A 132 2.25 -23.96 2.67
C GLN A 132 2.94 -22.94 1.76
N CYS A 133 4.02 -22.37 2.24
CA CYS A 133 4.80 -21.38 1.49
C CYS A 133 6.28 -21.46 1.84
N SER A 134 7.12 -20.99 0.91
CA SER A 134 8.57 -20.97 1.07
C SER A 134 9.20 -19.79 0.35
N ALA A 135 10.37 -19.39 0.81
CA ALA A 135 11.23 -18.39 0.19
C ALA A 135 12.63 -18.98 -0.01
N ASN A 136 13.46 -18.32 -0.82
CA ASN A 136 14.86 -18.69 -0.96
C ASN A 136 15.66 -18.16 0.25
N GLY A 137 15.76 -18.95 1.31
CA GLY A 137 16.12 -18.46 2.65
C GLY A 137 15.07 -17.44 3.10
N ASN A 138 15.50 -16.19 3.36
CA ASN A 138 14.58 -15.10 3.73
C ASN A 138 14.29 -14.14 2.55
N LEU A 139 14.63 -14.51 1.32
CA LEU A 139 14.61 -13.62 0.14
C LEU A 139 13.68 -14.16 -0.96
N PRO A 140 13.25 -13.31 -1.92
CA PRO A 140 12.61 -13.78 -3.15
C PRO A 140 13.52 -14.76 -3.93
N PRO A 141 12.95 -15.68 -4.75
CA PRO A 141 11.53 -15.85 -5.03
C PRO A 141 10.76 -16.52 -3.88
N VAL A 142 9.43 -16.30 -3.88
CA VAL A 142 8.49 -16.91 -2.93
C VAL A 142 7.54 -17.81 -3.69
N THR A 143 7.27 -18.99 -3.13
CA THR A 143 6.26 -19.93 -3.63
C THR A 143 5.18 -20.14 -2.56
N ILE A 144 3.91 -20.09 -2.94
CA ILE A 144 2.76 -20.19 -2.05
C ILE A 144 1.74 -21.15 -2.66
N GLU A 145 1.34 -22.16 -1.88
CA GLU A 145 0.20 -23.05 -2.18
C GLU A 145 -1.06 -22.42 -1.57
N GLY A 146 -1.81 -21.70 -2.43
CA GLY A 146 -2.93 -20.90 -1.98
C GLY A 146 -4.27 -21.61 -1.90
N GLY A 147 -5.34 -20.83 -1.62
CA GLY A 147 -6.71 -21.31 -1.47
C GLY A 147 -7.02 -21.94 -0.12
N LYS A 148 -6.14 -21.81 0.88
CA LYS A 148 -6.24 -22.51 2.18
C LYS A 148 -6.03 -21.61 3.41
N LEU A 149 -6.29 -20.30 3.29
CA LEU A 149 -6.18 -19.43 4.46
C LEU A 149 -7.41 -19.60 5.36
N ALA A 150 -7.29 -20.43 6.39
CA ALA A 150 -8.40 -20.77 7.27
C ALA A 150 -8.76 -19.67 8.29
N GLY A 151 -7.85 -18.75 8.57
CA GLY A 151 -7.92 -17.84 9.72
C GLY A 151 -7.14 -18.38 10.91
N GLY A 152 -7.37 -17.82 12.10
CA GLY A 152 -6.63 -18.15 13.32
C GLY A 152 -5.74 -17.01 13.78
N THR A 153 -4.75 -17.33 14.62
CA THR A 153 -3.84 -16.33 15.18
C THR A 153 -2.44 -16.47 14.60
N THR A 154 -1.84 -15.35 14.23
CA THR A 154 -0.42 -15.27 13.88
C THR A 154 0.28 -14.18 14.69
N SER A 155 1.58 -14.34 14.90
CA SER A 155 2.40 -13.36 15.62
C SER A 155 3.62 -12.99 14.80
N MET A 156 3.98 -11.70 14.84
CA MET A 156 5.16 -11.18 14.14
C MET A 156 5.70 -9.92 14.82
N PRO A 157 6.98 -9.56 14.64
CA PRO A 157 7.50 -8.27 15.07
C PRO A 157 6.83 -7.09 14.34
N GLY A 158 6.47 -6.02 15.07
CA GLY A 158 5.89 -4.79 14.54
C GLY A 158 6.91 -3.77 14.04
N ASP A 159 8.17 -3.91 14.42
CA ASP A 159 9.27 -2.98 14.18
C ASP A 159 10.09 -3.23 12.90
N VAL A 160 9.72 -4.25 12.10
CA VAL A 160 10.48 -4.60 10.88
C VAL A 160 9.84 -4.01 9.62
N SER A 161 8.54 -4.16 9.43
CA SER A 161 7.86 -3.60 8.25
C SER A 161 6.35 -3.55 8.41
N SER A 162 5.78 -2.34 8.39
CA SER A 162 4.34 -2.11 8.31
C SER A 162 3.67 -2.77 7.09
N GLN A 163 4.44 -3.07 6.04
CA GLN A 163 3.91 -3.73 4.84
C GLN A 163 3.56 -5.20 5.09
N TYR A 164 4.18 -5.87 6.08
CA TYR A 164 3.82 -7.25 6.43
C TYR A 164 2.46 -7.29 7.12
N VAL A 165 2.24 -6.41 8.10
CA VAL A 165 0.93 -6.23 8.76
C VAL A 165 -0.13 -5.88 7.73
N SER A 166 0.13 -4.88 6.88
CA SER A 166 -0.77 -4.46 5.81
C SER A 166 -1.10 -5.60 4.83
N ALA A 167 -0.14 -6.45 4.50
CA ALA A 167 -0.34 -7.59 3.60
C ALA A 167 -1.32 -8.62 4.20
N LEU A 168 -1.15 -8.97 5.47
CA LEU A 168 -2.05 -9.87 6.18
C LEU A 168 -3.45 -9.28 6.33
N LEU A 169 -3.55 -7.98 6.67
CA LEU A 169 -4.84 -7.28 6.77
C LEU A 169 -5.62 -7.34 5.46
N LEU A 170 -4.97 -7.09 4.31
CA LEU A 170 -5.63 -7.14 3.01
C LEU A 170 -6.17 -8.54 2.66
N ALA A 171 -5.50 -9.61 3.09
CA ALA A 171 -5.92 -10.98 2.83
C ALA A 171 -6.94 -11.50 3.86
N ALA A 172 -6.97 -10.94 5.06
CA ALA A 172 -7.76 -11.39 6.19
C ALA A 172 -9.28 -11.52 5.93
N PRO A 173 -9.95 -10.62 5.16
CA PRO A 173 -11.38 -10.76 4.88
C PRO A 173 -11.78 -12.06 4.15
N PHE A 174 -10.82 -12.72 3.49
CA PHE A 174 -11.07 -13.95 2.72
C PHE A 174 -10.84 -15.24 3.52
N THR A 175 -10.55 -15.14 4.80
CA THR A 175 -10.42 -16.31 5.67
C THR A 175 -11.78 -16.94 5.96
N GLN A 176 -11.79 -18.22 6.34
CA GLN A 176 -13.02 -18.90 6.74
C GLN A 176 -13.45 -18.55 8.17
N ASN A 177 -12.49 -18.23 9.03
CA ASN A 177 -12.70 -17.84 10.42
C ASN A 177 -11.97 -16.53 10.69
N THR A 178 -12.24 -15.91 11.83
CA THR A 178 -11.53 -14.72 12.32
C THR A 178 -10.01 -14.87 12.19
N LEU A 179 -9.35 -13.85 11.69
CA LEU A 179 -7.89 -13.77 11.69
C LEU A 179 -7.46 -12.72 12.69
N THR A 180 -6.56 -13.12 13.61
CA THR A 180 -5.94 -12.23 14.60
C THR A 180 -4.44 -12.13 14.33
N ILE A 181 -3.95 -10.90 14.21
CA ILE A 181 -2.52 -10.58 14.04
C ILE A 181 -2.04 -9.96 15.35
N LYS A 182 -1.06 -10.58 16.02
CA LYS A 182 -0.43 -10.07 17.25
C LYS A 182 0.97 -9.59 16.97
N LEU A 183 1.30 -8.39 17.41
CA LEU A 183 2.64 -7.84 17.29
C LEU A 183 3.42 -8.15 18.57
N THR A 184 4.65 -8.64 18.40
CA THR A 184 5.55 -9.00 19.52
C THR A 184 6.46 -7.86 19.93
N THR A 185 6.55 -6.81 19.10
CA THR A 185 7.22 -5.53 19.35
C THR A 185 6.30 -4.40 18.92
N PRO A 186 6.48 -3.17 19.45
CA PRO A 186 5.66 -2.02 19.06
C PRO A 186 5.65 -1.80 17.54
N LEU A 187 4.51 -1.40 17.00
CA LEU A 187 4.36 -1.11 15.58
C LEU A 187 5.13 0.16 15.20
N GLU A 188 6.19 0.00 14.41
CA GLU A 188 6.83 1.12 13.72
C GLU A 188 6.07 1.47 12.43
N SER A 189 6.23 2.71 11.98
CA SER A 189 5.56 3.20 10.77
C SER A 189 4.03 3.02 10.80
N ARG A 190 3.40 3.26 11.97
CA ARG A 190 1.94 3.22 12.19
C ARG A 190 1.13 3.89 11.07
N PRO A 191 1.53 5.07 10.55
CA PRO A 191 0.76 5.73 9.48
C PRO A 191 0.51 4.85 8.26
N TYR A 192 1.44 4.00 7.87
CA TYR A 192 1.26 3.12 6.71
C TYR A 192 0.26 1.98 6.96
N VAL A 193 0.14 1.49 8.20
CA VAL A 193 -0.92 0.56 8.58
C VAL A 193 -2.26 1.29 8.62
N MET A 194 -2.31 2.50 9.19
CA MET A 194 -3.50 3.35 9.19
C MET A 194 -4.01 3.64 7.76
N MET A 195 -3.11 3.94 6.81
CA MET A 195 -3.48 4.07 5.39
C MET A 195 -4.11 2.78 4.82
N THR A 196 -3.69 1.61 5.28
CA THR A 196 -4.29 0.33 4.87
C THR A 196 -5.67 0.17 5.47
N LEU A 197 -5.83 0.43 6.76
CA LEU A 197 -7.11 0.36 7.46
C LEU A 197 -8.12 1.35 6.87
N ASP A 198 -7.70 2.59 6.64
CA ASP A 198 -8.50 3.62 5.99
C ASP A 198 -8.97 3.19 4.59
N THR A 199 -8.06 2.68 3.76
CA THR A 199 -8.43 2.19 2.43
C THR A 199 -9.39 1.00 2.51
N MET A 200 -9.15 0.03 3.40
CA MET A 200 -10.04 -1.12 3.61
C MET A 200 -11.45 -0.67 4.03
N GLN A 201 -11.53 0.31 4.93
CA GLN A 201 -12.78 0.89 5.40
C GLN A 201 -13.56 1.57 4.26
N TRP A 202 -12.89 2.32 3.39
CA TRP A 202 -13.51 2.87 2.18
C TRP A 202 -14.14 1.78 1.30
N PHE A 203 -13.51 0.61 1.20
CA PHE A 203 -14.02 -0.53 0.46
C PHE A 203 -14.92 -1.47 1.30
N GLY A 204 -15.48 -0.99 2.42
CA GLY A 204 -16.51 -1.67 3.21
C GLY A 204 -15.97 -2.69 4.23
N VAL A 205 -14.66 -2.83 4.38
CA VAL A 205 -14.06 -3.79 5.31
C VAL A 205 -13.68 -3.11 6.62
N SER A 206 -14.14 -3.67 7.74
CA SER A 206 -13.83 -3.21 9.09
C SER A 206 -12.78 -4.09 9.75
N VAL A 207 -11.87 -3.47 10.47
CA VAL A 207 -10.84 -4.14 11.27
C VAL A 207 -10.94 -3.64 12.71
N SER A 208 -10.98 -4.54 13.68
CA SER A 208 -10.86 -4.21 15.08
C SER A 208 -9.40 -4.19 15.49
N PHE A 209 -8.98 -3.18 16.24
CA PHE A 209 -7.63 -3.06 16.78
C PHE A 209 -7.66 -2.26 18.08
N ASP A 210 -6.67 -2.47 18.95
CA ASP A 210 -6.48 -1.75 20.19
C ASP A 210 -5.76 -0.40 19.99
N GLU A 211 -5.77 0.47 21.00
CA GLU A 211 -5.12 1.81 20.92
C GLU A 211 -3.61 1.73 20.71
N SER A 212 -2.96 0.67 21.22
CA SER A 212 -1.54 0.43 21.04
C SER A 212 -1.20 -0.04 19.63
N MET A 213 -2.20 -0.56 18.87
CA MET A 213 -2.05 -1.22 17.58
C MET A 213 -1.14 -2.46 17.66
N ASP A 214 -1.19 -3.19 18.77
CA ASP A 214 -0.43 -4.42 18.97
C ASP A 214 -1.22 -5.66 18.56
N GLU A 215 -2.55 -5.53 18.44
CA GLU A 215 -3.43 -6.61 17.99
C GLU A 215 -4.45 -6.10 16.98
N PHE A 216 -4.62 -6.85 15.89
CA PHE A 216 -5.61 -6.60 14.84
C PHE A 216 -6.46 -7.84 14.65
N THR A 217 -7.78 -7.67 14.62
CA THR A 217 -8.75 -8.75 14.41
C THR A 217 -9.66 -8.43 13.23
N VAL A 218 -9.77 -9.38 12.31
CA VAL A 218 -10.58 -9.26 11.10
C VAL A 218 -11.51 -10.46 10.98
N GLU A 219 -12.81 -10.19 10.97
CA GLU A 219 -13.83 -11.19 10.65
C GLU A 219 -13.92 -11.42 9.13
N PRO A 220 -14.37 -12.60 8.67
CA PRO A 220 -14.66 -12.83 7.26
C PRO A 220 -15.63 -11.78 6.70
N GLN A 221 -15.23 -11.11 5.62
CA GLN A 221 -15.96 -10.00 5.03
C GLN A 221 -15.74 -9.95 3.51
N HIS A 222 -16.36 -8.99 2.85
CA HIS A 222 -16.21 -8.73 1.43
C HIS A 222 -15.79 -7.29 1.19
N TYR A 223 -14.95 -7.06 0.18
CA TYR A 223 -14.71 -5.73 -0.35
C TYR A 223 -15.83 -5.33 -1.30
N ASP A 224 -16.34 -4.11 -1.15
CA ASP A 224 -17.35 -3.52 -1.99
C ASP A 224 -16.74 -2.67 -3.10
N PRO A 225 -17.28 -2.75 -4.35
CA PRO A 225 -16.80 -1.89 -5.42
C PRO A 225 -17.19 -0.43 -5.20
N MET A 226 -16.25 0.50 -5.48
CA MET A 226 -16.49 1.91 -5.25
C MET A 226 -15.77 2.82 -6.24
N VAL A 227 -16.06 4.13 -6.14
CA VAL A 227 -15.24 5.20 -6.73
C VAL A 227 -14.28 5.70 -5.67
N TYR A 228 -13.01 5.36 -5.82
CA TYR A 228 -11.94 5.71 -4.89
C TYR A 228 -11.04 6.78 -5.50
N THR A 229 -10.92 7.93 -4.84
CA THR A 229 -10.06 9.03 -5.29
C THR A 229 -8.74 9.01 -4.51
N VAL A 230 -7.63 8.93 -5.23
CA VAL A 230 -6.29 8.96 -4.63
C VAL A 230 -5.93 10.40 -4.29
N GLU A 231 -5.55 10.63 -3.05
CA GLU A 231 -5.08 11.93 -2.57
C GLU A 231 -3.63 12.22 -2.97
N GLY A 232 -3.22 13.48 -2.81
CA GLY A 232 -1.84 13.92 -3.06
C GLY A 232 -0.84 13.24 -2.12
N ASP A 233 0.37 13.05 -2.62
CA ASP A 233 1.46 12.37 -1.91
C ASP A 233 2.24 13.33 -1.03
N TRP A 234 2.14 13.18 0.28
CA TRP A 234 2.85 13.99 1.25
C TRP A 234 4.35 13.75 1.25
N SER A 235 4.81 12.54 0.91
CA SER A 235 6.24 12.25 0.76
C SER A 235 6.85 13.09 -0.36
N SER A 236 6.19 13.16 -1.51
CA SER A 236 6.61 13.99 -2.64
C SER A 236 6.44 15.48 -2.35
N ALA A 237 5.35 15.86 -1.68
CA ALA A 237 5.09 17.25 -1.31
C ALA A 237 6.13 17.82 -0.34
N SER A 238 6.72 16.98 0.53
CA SER A 238 7.75 17.39 1.49
C SER A 238 8.93 18.11 0.84
N TYR A 239 9.36 17.66 -0.34
CA TYR A 239 10.44 18.30 -1.09
C TYR A 239 10.02 19.68 -1.61
N LEU A 240 8.78 19.84 -2.08
CA LEU A 240 8.24 21.10 -2.58
C LEU A 240 8.05 22.12 -1.46
N LEU A 241 7.55 21.68 -0.31
CA LEU A 241 7.38 22.48 0.89
C LEU A 241 8.72 22.96 1.45
N ALA A 242 9.70 22.05 1.55
CA ALA A 242 11.07 22.41 1.96
C ALA A 242 11.70 23.42 0.99
N LEU A 243 11.48 23.26 -0.31
CA LEU A 243 11.95 24.19 -1.32
C LEU A 243 11.33 25.59 -1.14
N GLY A 244 10.03 25.68 -0.85
CA GLY A 244 9.34 26.92 -0.54
C GLY A 244 9.93 27.62 0.67
N ALA A 245 10.12 26.87 1.78
CA ALA A 245 10.70 27.38 3.02
C ALA A 245 12.13 27.93 2.86
N LEU A 246 12.93 27.31 1.98
CA LEU A 246 14.33 27.67 1.78
C LEU A 246 14.56 28.79 0.73
N ALA A 247 13.70 28.87 -0.29
CA ALA A 247 14.02 29.65 -1.47
C ALA A 247 12.92 30.64 -1.91
N GLY A 248 11.79 30.72 -1.18
CA GLY A 248 10.75 31.68 -1.51
C GLY A 248 9.35 31.28 -1.04
N LYS A 249 8.39 31.15 -1.94
CA LYS A 249 7.01 30.79 -1.64
C LYS A 249 6.51 29.71 -2.60
N VAL A 250 5.99 28.63 -2.08
CA VAL A 250 5.37 27.56 -2.88
C VAL A 250 4.01 27.22 -2.30
N GLU A 251 2.97 27.24 -3.13
CA GLU A 251 1.69 26.64 -2.83
C GLU A 251 1.67 25.20 -3.38
N VAL A 252 1.50 24.22 -2.52
CA VAL A 252 1.29 22.82 -2.93
C VAL A 252 -0.18 22.51 -2.84
N THR A 253 -0.84 22.27 -3.98
CA THR A 253 -2.27 21.95 -4.10
C THR A 253 -2.51 20.44 -4.20
N SER A 254 -3.78 20.01 -4.19
CA SER A 254 -4.18 18.59 -4.19
C SER A 254 -3.64 17.79 -2.98
N LEU A 255 -3.37 18.47 -1.89
CA LEU A 255 -2.73 17.94 -0.69
C LEU A 255 -3.70 18.10 0.50
N PRO A 256 -4.51 17.07 0.82
CA PRO A 256 -5.44 17.15 1.94
C PRO A 256 -4.68 17.25 3.25
N VAL A 257 -5.14 18.13 4.14
CA VAL A 257 -4.54 18.33 5.45
C VAL A 257 -4.97 17.23 6.42
N GLU A 258 -6.20 16.74 6.28
CA GLU A 258 -6.67 15.55 6.99
C GLU A 258 -6.27 14.31 6.19
N THR A 259 -5.27 13.57 6.66
CA THR A 259 -4.71 12.39 5.99
C THR A 259 -4.05 11.45 7.00
N MET A 260 -3.98 10.17 6.67
CA MET A 260 -3.20 9.18 7.42
C MET A 260 -1.73 9.12 6.99
N GLN A 261 -1.29 9.91 6.01
CA GLN A 261 0.11 9.93 5.57
C GLN A 261 1.00 10.57 6.63
N GLY A 262 1.96 9.80 7.14
CA GLY A 262 2.86 10.24 8.22
C GLY A 262 3.77 11.42 7.84
N ASP A 263 4.08 11.54 6.54
CA ASP A 263 4.95 12.61 6.03
C ASP A 263 4.31 14.01 6.16
N ARG A 264 3.03 14.12 6.54
CA ARG A 264 2.42 15.39 6.96
C ARG A 264 3.16 16.02 8.14
N MET A 265 3.90 15.24 8.96
CA MET A 265 4.77 15.76 10.01
C MET A 265 5.79 16.79 9.50
N MET A 266 6.07 16.80 8.19
CA MET A 266 6.95 17.82 7.58
C MET A 266 6.48 19.24 7.88
N LEU A 267 5.17 19.48 8.02
CA LEU A 267 4.66 20.82 8.38
C LEU A 267 5.11 21.25 9.76
N GLN A 268 5.06 20.33 10.72
CA GLN A 268 5.54 20.62 12.07
C GLN A 268 7.04 20.93 12.07
N PHE A 269 7.85 20.14 11.38
CA PHE A 269 9.30 20.38 11.30
C PHE A 269 9.62 21.72 10.64
N LEU A 270 8.94 22.07 9.57
CA LEU A 270 9.14 23.36 8.91
C LEU A 270 8.71 24.55 9.79
N ASP A 271 7.60 24.43 10.53
CA ASP A 271 7.13 25.43 11.49
C ASP A 271 8.16 25.62 12.63
N GLU A 272 8.63 24.52 13.21
CA GLU A 272 9.69 24.53 14.25
C GLU A 272 11.02 25.14 13.74
N MET A 273 11.31 25.03 12.45
CA MET A 273 12.44 25.67 11.79
C MET A 273 12.19 27.13 11.44
N GLY A 274 11.00 27.68 11.71
CA GLY A 274 10.66 29.09 11.51
C GLY A 274 10.06 29.41 10.12
N ALA A 275 9.60 28.43 9.38
CA ALA A 275 8.86 28.69 8.13
C ALA A 275 7.44 29.24 8.43
N SER A 276 6.98 30.16 7.61
CA SER A 276 5.58 30.64 7.69
C SER A 276 4.68 29.72 6.87
N ILE A 277 3.76 29.03 7.53
CA ILE A 277 2.92 28.00 6.90
C ILE A 277 1.44 28.42 6.97
N THR A 278 0.77 28.35 5.85
CA THR A 278 -0.69 28.48 5.76
C THR A 278 -1.30 27.19 5.25
N GLN A 279 -2.21 26.60 6.01
CA GLN A 279 -2.92 25.37 5.66
C GLN A 279 -4.36 25.69 5.24
N ASN A 280 -4.77 25.17 4.08
CA ASN A 280 -6.15 25.14 3.60
C ASN A 280 -6.62 23.69 3.55
N LYS A 281 -7.90 23.43 3.22
CA LYS A 281 -8.44 22.06 3.16
C LYS A 281 -7.66 21.10 2.24
N SER A 282 -7.11 21.62 1.14
CA SER A 282 -6.45 20.82 0.10
C SER A 282 -5.20 21.49 -0.46
N SER A 283 -4.63 22.45 0.23
CA SER A 283 -3.35 23.06 -0.14
C SER A 283 -2.58 23.56 1.09
N VAL A 284 -1.27 23.65 0.92
CA VAL A 284 -0.33 24.21 1.89
C VAL A 284 0.54 25.24 1.20
N VAL A 285 0.74 26.39 1.85
CA VAL A 285 1.63 27.46 1.38
C VAL A 285 2.72 27.67 2.40
#